data_2cda3dbd24a1c2970d9e915f2820b9c3
#
_entry.id   2cda3dbd24a1c2970d9e915f2820b9c3
#
_cell.length_a   1.000
_cell.length_b   1.000
_cell.length_c   1.000
_cell.angle_alpha   90.00
_cell.angle_beta   90.00
_cell.angle_gamma   90.00
#
_symmetry.space_group_name_H-M   'P 1'
#
loop_
_entity.id
_entity.type
_entity.pdbx_description
1 polymer ?
#
loop_
_entity_poly.entity_id
_entity_poly.type
_entity_poly.pdbx_seq_one_letter_code
_entity_poly.pdbx_strand_id
1 'polypeptide(L)' 'MNIGLVAHDAKKKLMQNFCIAYRGILCKHNLYATETTGRLVESVTNLSIHKFLPGHL' A
#
# COMPACT_ATOMS: atom_id res chain seq x y z
N MET A 1 10.03 3.58 10.57
CA MET A 1 10.48 3.88 9.19
C MET A 1 9.28 4.23 8.32
N ASN A 2 9.47 5.14 7.39
CA ASN A 2 8.40 5.51 6.46
C ASN A 2 8.57 4.73 5.17
N ILE A 3 7.52 4.07 4.74
CA ILE A 3 7.55 3.24 3.54
C ILE A 3 6.53 3.74 2.54
N GLY A 4 6.97 4.02 1.31
CA GLY A 4 6.08 4.43 0.24
C GLY A 4 5.71 3.26 -0.66
N LEU A 5 4.42 3.14 -0.96
CA LEU A 5 3.91 2.07 -1.81
C LEU A 5 3.36 2.68 -3.10
N VAL A 6 3.95 2.32 -4.22
CA VAL A 6 3.53 2.82 -5.53
C VAL A 6 3.42 1.65 -6.50
N ALA A 7 2.32 1.58 -7.22
CA ALA A 7 2.11 0.50 -8.18
C ALA A 7 1.32 0.98 -9.38
N HIS A 8 1.72 0.54 -10.57
CA HIS A 8 0.93 0.72 -11.77
C HIS A 8 -0.25 -0.25 -11.76
N ASP A 9 -1.28 0.05 -12.53
CA ASP A 9 -2.49 -0.78 -12.57
C ASP A 9 -2.18 -2.26 -12.82
N ALA A 10 -1.27 -2.54 -13.73
CA ALA A 10 -0.91 -3.92 -14.06
C ALA A 10 -0.21 -4.65 -12.91
N LYS A 11 0.30 -3.92 -11.92
CA LYS A 11 1.07 -4.49 -10.82
C LYS A 11 0.35 -4.40 -9.47
N LYS A 12 -0.88 -3.90 -9.47
CA LYS A 12 -1.59 -3.71 -8.20
C LYS A 12 -1.86 -5.03 -7.48
N LYS A 13 -2.14 -6.08 -8.23
CA LYS A 13 -2.34 -7.39 -7.63
C LYS A 13 -1.07 -7.91 -6.96
N LEU A 14 0.08 -7.70 -7.59
CA LEU A 14 1.37 -8.07 -7.01
C LEU A 14 1.63 -7.26 -5.74
N MET A 15 1.27 -5.98 -5.75
CA MET A 15 1.41 -5.13 -4.59
C MET A 15 0.55 -5.65 -3.44
N GLN A 16 -0.68 -6.04 -3.72
CA GLN A 16 -1.57 -6.60 -2.70
C GLN A 16 -0.96 -7.88 -2.10
N ASN A 17 -0.49 -8.78 -2.95
CA ASN A 17 0.11 -10.04 -2.49
C ASN A 17 1.35 -9.79 -1.64
N PHE A 18 2.19 -8.86 -2.06
CA PHE A 18 3.38 -8.47 -1.30
C PHE A 18 2.99 -7.96 0.09
N CYS A 19 2.02 -7.07 0.14
CA CYS A 19 1.61 -6.48 1.41
C CYS A 19 0.96 -7.50 2.33
N ILE A 20 0.22 -8.46 1.79
CA ILE A 20 -0.34 -9.55 2.59
C ILE A 20 0.78 -10.38 3.18
N ALA A 21 1.77 -10.74 2.37
CA ALA A 21 2.88 -11.58 2.81
C ALA A 21 3.72 -10.90 3.90
N TYR A 22 3.90 -9.60 3.82
CA TYR A 22 4.73 -8.86 4.76
C TYR A 22 3.95 -8.01 5.75
N ARG A 23 2.68 -8.31 5.92
CA ARG A 23 1.80 -7.54 6.78
C ARG A 23 2.35 -7.36 8.19
N GLY A 24 2.90 -8.43 8.77
CA GLY A 24 3.43 -8.38 10.12
C GLY A 24 4.61 -7.43 10.27
N ILE A 25 5.40 -7.26 9.21
CA ILE A 25 6.51 -6.32 9.20
C ILE A 25 6.01 -4.92 8.91
N LEU A 26 5.13 -4.79 7.93
CA LEU A 26 4.63 -3.49 7.49
C LEU A 26 3.84 -2.77 8.58
N CYS A 27 3.15 -3.49 9.42
CA CYS A 27 2.34 -2.88 10.48
C CYS A 27 3.18 -2.13 11.52
N LYS A 28 4.50 -2.35 11.54
CA LYS A 28 5.41 -1.69 12.45
C LYS A 28 5.96 -0.38 11.90
N HIS A 29 5.60 -0.03 10.68
CA HIS A 29 6.13 1.15 10.01
C HIS A 29 5.02 2.07 9.55
N ASN A 30 5.38 3.31 9.23
CA ASN A 30 4.43 4.26 8.66
C ASN A 30 4.33 4.02 7.15
N LEU A 31 3.13 3.69 6.69
CA LEU A 31 2.91 3.37 5.29
C LEU A 31 2.26 4.55 4.58
N TYR A 32 2.79 4.88 3.41
CA TYR A 32 2.30 5.96 2.57
C TYR A 32 2.04 5.41 1.18
N ALA A 33 0.95 5.84 0.57
CA ALA A 33 0.61 5.38 -0.77
C ALA A 33 -0.26 6.41 -1.46
N THR A 34 -0.37 6.30 -2.79
CA THR A 34 -1.37 7.06 -3.51
C THR A 34 -2.74 6.56 -3.06
N GLU A 35 -3.79 7.36 -3.26
CA GLU A 35 -5.09 7.01 -2.75
C GLU A 35 -5.58 5.65 -3.28
N THR A 36 -5.46 5.43 -4.58
CA THR A 36 -5.91 4.18 -5.18
C THR A 36 -5.15 2.98 -4.65
N THR A 37 -3.82 3.05 -4.63
CA THR A 37 -2.99 1.96 -4.12
C THR A 37 -3.25 1.73 -2.64
N GLY A 38 -3.39 2.80 -1.87
CA GLY A 38 -3.65 2.69 -0.44
C GLY A 38 -4.96 1.97 -0.14
N ARG A 39 -6.02 2.31 -0.88
CA ARG A 39 -7.32 1.67 -0.69
C ARG A 39 -7.25 0.18 -1.04
N LEU A 40 -6.56 -0.16 -2.11
CA LEU A 40 -6.42 -1.56 -2.51
C LEU A 40 -5.67 -2.37 -1.46
N VAL A 41 -4.60 -1.82 -0.92
CA VAL A 41 -3.81 -2.51 0.10
C VAL A 41 -4.58 -2.61 1.40
N GLU A 42 -5.25 -1.55 1.82
CA GLU A 42 -6.06 -1.58 3.04
C GLU A 42 -7.15 -2.64 2.97
N SER A 43 -7.76 -2.80 1.80
CA SER A 43 -8.89 -3.72 1.65
C SER A 43 -8.50 -5.18 1.88
N VAL A 44 -7.23 -5.52 1.64
CA VAL A 44 -6.76 -6.91 1.77
C VAL A 44 -5.89 -7.15 3.00
N THR A 45 -5.38 -6.11 3.64
CA THR A 45 -4.46 -6.25 4.77
C THR A 45 -4.96 -5.66 6.06
N ASN A 46 -5.92 -4.76 6.01
CA ASN A 46 -6.39 -3.99 7.16
C ASN A 46 -5.31 -3.10 7.76
N LEU A 47 -4.25 -2.83 7.03
CA LEU A 47 -3.20 -1.93 7.49
C LEU A 47 -3.66 -0.49 7.41
N SER A 48 -3.16 0.33 8.31
CA SER A 48 -3.43 1.77 8.30
C SER A 48 -2.43 2.43 7.36
N ILE A 49 -2.92 3.01 6.28
CA ILE A 49 -2.05 3.61 5.25
C ILE A 49 -2.42 5.07 5.07
N HIS A 50 -1.39 5.93 5.08
CA HIS A 50 -1.57 7.34 4.80
C HIS A 50 -1.73 7.52 3.30
N LYS A 51 -2.92 7.89 2.87
CA LYS A 51 -3.20 8.11 1.46
C LYS A 51 -3.04 9.58 1.15
N PHE A 52 -2.24 9.89 0.16
CA PHE A 52 -2.05 11.27 -0.29
C PHE A 52 -2.56 11.39 -1.72
N LEU A 53 -2.32 12.53 -2.33
CA LEU A 53 -2.94 12.91 -3.59
C LEU A 53 -3.02 11.77 -4.61
N PRO A 54 -4.11 11.74 -5.42
CA PRO A 54 -4.25 10.73 -6.47
C PRO A 54 -2.98 10.64 -7.29
N GLY A 55 -2.56 9.41 -7.57
CA GLY A 55 -1.31 9.20 -8.24
C GLY A 55 -1.32 9.63 -9.68
N HIS A 56 -0.83 10.80 -9.92
CA HIS A 56 -0.53 11.28 -11.27
C HIS A 56 0.94 11.11 -11.55
N LEU A 57 1.43 10.02 -11.17
CA LEU A 57 2.86 9.76 -11.36
C LEU A 57 3.16 9.27 -12.74
#